data_0d14f85f9993b892458ef0907e9ef764
#
_entry.id   0d14f85f9993b892458ef0907e9ef764
#
_cell.length_a   1.000
_cell.length_b   1.000
_cell.length_c   1.000
_cell.angle_alpha   90.00
_cell.angle_beta   90.00
_cell.angle_gamma   90.00
#
_symmetry.space_group_name_H-M   'P 1'
#
loop_
_entity.id
_entity.type
_entity.pdbx_description
1 polymer ?
#
loop_
_entity_poly.entity_id
_entity_poly.type
_entity_poly.pdbx_seq_one_letter_code
_entity_poly.pdbx_strand_id
1 'polypeptide(L)'
;MSSNASKTIARLYNARKNLLDLLTAQGYDVDGYTNFGVNEVNAMFAHKQLDMLVETKSSLSDKSKEKEGKGNGNDKPKKKAYIKFHLEKMLSTGHINDLVEDLYVLGSGGEIGGLGISTNANDTVLTEKDALIIVTKQEVKTMNQYLNQLFLQGRFIVLLSLDRLQFNILNHQYVPPHTILSSEELDEMMKKYNVADKSQLPDISRYDPVALAIGMRPGDVCKIDRPSKSAIHSTYYRVCVQ
;
A
#
# COMPACT_ATOMS: atom_id res chain seq x y z
N MET A 1 26.17 8.55 -22.74
CA MET A 1 24.75 8.68 -22.33
C MET A 1 24.08 7.35 -21.97
N SER A 2 24.53 6.20 -22.47
CA SER A 2 23.96 4.86 -22.19
C SER A 2 24.06 4.39 -20.73
N SER A 3 25.14 4.71 -20.01
CA SER A 3 25.38 4.27 -18.63
C SER A 3 24.33 4.77 -17.61
N ASN A 4 23.83 6.00 -17.76
CA ASN A 4 22.83 6.57 -16.82
C ASN A 4 21.45 5.99 -17.06
N ALA A 5 21.07 5.73 -18.32
CA ALA A 5 19.80 5.09 -18.65
C ALA A 5 19.74 3.65 -18.09
N SER A 6 20.81 2.86 -18.29
CA SER A 6 20.90 1.50 -17.73
C SER A 6 20.79 1.46 -16.21
N LYS A 7 21.44 2.41 -15.49
CA LYS A 7 21.33 2.52 -14.03
C LYS A 7 19.91 2.85 -13.59
N THR A 8 19.22 3.74 -14.32
CA THR A 8 17.83 4.11 -14.00
C THR A 8 16.89 2.93 -14.18
N ILE A 9 17.06 2.14 -15.25
CA ILE A 9 16.25 0.95 -15.53
C ILE A 9 16.49 -0.12 -14.45
N ALA A 10 17.75 -0.37 -14.08
CA ALA A 10 18.08 -1.33 -13.02
C ALA A 10 17.44 -0.91 -11.67
N ARG A 11 17.49 0.38 -11.32
CA ARG A 11 16.82 0.92 -10.12
C ARG A 11 15.30 0.76 -10.18
N LEU A 12 14.71 1.01 -11.34
CA LEU A 12 13.26 0.84 -11.55
C LEU A 12 12.84 -0.62 -11.42
N TYR A 13 13.61 -1.53 -12.00
CA TYR A 13 13.38 -2.97 -11.89
C TYR A 13 13.43 -3.44 -10.43
N ASN A 14 14.46 -3.05 -9.67
CA ASN A 14 14.58 -3.38 -8.26
C ASN A 14 13.44 -2.79 -7.43
N ALA A 15 13.09 -1.53 -7.69
CA ALA A 15 11.98 -0.87 -7.00
C ALA A 15 10.64 -1.57 -7.26
N ARG A 16 10.37 -1.97 -8.52
CA ARG A 16 9.17 -2.71 -8.87
C ARG A 16 9.11 -4.07 -8.18
N LYS A 17 10.21 -4.83 -8.19
CA LYS A 17 10.31 -6.12 -7.52
C LYS A 17 10.03 -6.00 -6.02
N ASN A 18 10.73 -5.09 -5.32
CA ASN A 18 10.53 -4.88 -3.89
C ASN A 18 9.12 -4.37 -3.56
N LEU A 19 8.51 -3.54 -4.43
CA LEU A 19 7.13 -3.10 -4.27
C LEU A 19 6.15 -4.28 -4.35
N LEU A 20 6.33 -5.20 -5.29
CA LEU A 20 5.50 -6.41 -5.39
C LEU A 20 5.66 -7.30 -4.16
N ASP A 21 6.88 -7.43 -3.61
CA ASP A 21 7.11 -8.15 -2.36
C ASP A 21 6.37 -7.50 -1.17
N LEU A 22 6.38 -6.16 -1.07
CA LEU A 22 5.63 -5.43 -0.04
C LEU A 22 4.12 -5.60 -0.20
N LEU A 23 3.59 -5.51 -1.41
CA LEU A 23 2.15 -5.72 -1.70
C LEU A 23 1.72 -7.16 -1.36
N THR A 24 2.57 -8.15 -1.65
CA THR A 24 2.34 -9.54 -1.26
C THR A 24 2.27 -9.68 0.26
N ALA A 25 3.17 -9.02 1.00
CA ALA A 25 3.17 -9.01 2.47
C ALA A 25 1.91 -8.33 3.04
N GLN A 26 1.34 -7.35 2.34
CA GLN A 26 0.08 -6.71 2.69
C GLN A 26 -1.17 -7.54 2.31
N GLY A 27 -0.99 -8.68 1.62
CA GLY A 27 -2.07 -9.60 1.24
C GLY A 27 -2.72 -9.31 -0.11
N TYR A 28 -2.10 -8.50 -0.96
CA TYR A 28 -2.58 -8.29 -2.33
C TYR A 28 -2.16 -9.43 -3.25
N ASP A 29 -2.97 -9.69 -4.27
CA ASP A 29 -2.65 -10.61 -5.35
C ASP A 29 -1.82 -9.89 -6.42
N VAL A 30 -0.57 -10.31 -6.58
CA VAL A 30 0.38 -9.72 -7.53
C VAL A 30 0.82 -10.70 -8.62
N ASP A 31 0.22 -11.89 -8.69
CA ASP A 31 0.68 -12.98 -9.55
C ASP A 31 0.72 -12.58 -11.04
N GLY A 32 -0.21 -11.71 -11.49
CA GLY A 32 -0.23 -11.18 -12.85
C GLY A 32 0.90 -10.18 -13.18
N TYR A 33 1.62 -9.67 -12.17
CA TYR A 33 2.63 -8.63 -12.33
C TYR A 33 4.05 -9.11 -12.01
N THR A 34 4.20 -10.37 -11.62
CA THR A 34 5.49 -11.03 -11.36
C THR A 34 6.11 -11.57 -12.66
N ASN A 35 7.35 -12.04 -12.59
CA ASN A 35 8.06 -12.71 -13.68
C ASN A 35 8.45 -11.84 -14.90
N PHE A 36 8.43 -10.52 -14.78
CA PHE A 36 8.93 -9.64 -15.83
C PHE A 36 10.44 -9.41 -15.67
N GLY A 37 11.18 -9.55 -16.78
CA GLY A 37 12.61 -9.27 -16.84
C GLY A 37 12.93 -7.79 -16.99
N VAL A 38 14.20 -7.44 -16.89
CA VAL A 38 14.67 -6.03 -17.00
C VAL A 38 14.31 -5.41 -18.35
N ASN A 39 14.37 -6.18 -19.44
CA ASN A 39 14.04 -5.70 -20.79
C ASN A 39 12.54 -5.40 -20.94
N GLU A 40 11.69 -6.22 -20.34
CA GLU A 40 10.24 -6.03 -20.35
C GLU A 40 9.84 -4.81 -19.53
N VAL A 41 10.44 -4.64 -18.34
CA VAL A 41 10.23 -3.43 -17.51
C VAL A 41 10.71 -2.17 -18.25
N ASN A 42 11.79 -2.25 -19.01
CA ASN A 42 12.24 -1.14 -19.85
C ASN A 42 11.23 -0.81 -20.97
N ALA A 43 10.69 -1.82 -21.64
CA ALA A 43 9.63 -1.62 -22.64
C ALA A 43 8.36 -1.02 -22.02
N MET A 44 7.92 -1.52 -20.85
CA MET A 44 6.79 -0.95 -20.10
C MET A 44 7.02 0.51 -19.71
N PHE A 45 8.26 0.84 -19.28
CA PHE A 45 8.60 2.23 -18.96
C PHE A 45 8.53 3.13 -20.19
N ALA A 46 9.08 2.69 -21.33
CA ALA A 46 9.04 3.44 -22.59
C ALA A 46 7.60 3.69 -23.08
N HIS A 47 6.70 2.73 -22.89
CA HIS A 47 5.29 2.80 -23.28
C HIS A 47 4.36 3.34 -22.18
N LYS A 48 4.88 3.77 -21.02
CA LYS A 48 4.10 4.27 -19.86
C LYS A 48 3.06 3.26 -19.32
N GLN A 49 3.39 1.97 -19.38
CA GLN A 49 2.54 0.86 -18.97
C GLN A 49 3.02 0.21 -17.65
N LEU A 50 3.65 0.97 -16.77
CA LEU A 50 4.12 0.49 -15.46
C LEU A 50 3.03 0.44 -14.39
N ASP A 51 1.93 1.11 -14.61
CA ASP A 51 0.83 1.22 -13.65
C ASP A 51 0.20 -0.15 -13.41
N MET A 52 -0.27 -0.40 -12.19
CA MET A 52 -0.82 -1.68 -11.77
C MET A 52 -2.08 -1.47 -10.94
N LEU A 53 -3.05 -2.36 -11.11
CA LEU A 53 -4.21 -2.49 -10.24
C LEU A 53 -4.18 -3.87 -9.60
N VAL A 54 -4.11 -3.93 -8.28
CA VAL A 54 -4.07 -5.19 -7.53
C VAL A 54 -5.23 -5.28 -6.55
N GLU A 55 -5.71 -6.50 -6.30
CA GLU A 55 -6.79 -6.79 -5.36
C GLU A 55 -6.29 -7.68 -4.23
N THR A 56 -6.90 -7.62 -3.05
CA THR A 56 -6.55 -8.54 -1.95
C THR A 56 -6.92 -9.97 -2.31
N LYS A 57 -6.04 -10.92 -1.94
CA LYS A 57 -6.34 -12.36 -2.05
C LYS A 57 -7.54 -12.69 -1.17
N SER A 58 -8.51 -13.45 -1.71
CA SER A 58 -9.55 -14.05 -0.87
C SER A 58 -8.89 -15.05 0.07
N SER A 59 -8.99 -14.84 1.39
CA SER A 59 -8.40 -15.76 2.36
C SER A 59 -9.04 -17.16 2.22
N LEU A 60 -8.21 -18.20 2.21
CA LEU A 60 -8.65 -19.61 2.15
C LEU A 60 -9.54 -19.99 3.36
N SER A 61 -9.57 -19.19 4.42
CA SER A 61 -10.45 -19.37 5.58
C SER A 61 -11.93 -19.17 5.25
N ASP A 62 -12.25 -18.47 4.18
CA ASP A 62 -13.65 -18.27 3.78
C ASP A 62 -14.20 -19.45 2.98
N LYS A 63 -13.33 -20.34 2.43
CA LYS A 63 -13.75 -21.55 1.68
C LYS A 63 -14.19 -22.72 2.56
N SER A 64 -13.88 -22.73 3.85
CA SER A 64 -14.28 -23.81 4.77
C SER A 64 -15.69 -23.65 5.34
N LYS A 65 -16.34 -22.49 5.14
CA LYS A 65 -17.74 -22.22 5.58
C LYS A 65 -18.81 -22.39 4.50
N GLU A 66 -18.42 -22.73 3.26
CA GLU A 66 -19.37 -22.88 2.14
C GLU A 66 -20.10 -24.23 2.10
N LYS A 67 -20.00 -25.08 3.11
CA LYS A 67 -20.63 -26.41 3.08
C LYS A 67 -21.92 -26.58 3.88
N GLU A 68 -22.53 -25.54 4.43
CA GLU A 68 -23.91 -25.68 4.92
C GLU A 68 -24.62 -24.31 4.96
N GLY A 69 -25.55 -24.08 4.03
CA GLY A 69 -26.55 -23.02 4.14
C GLY A 69 -26.64 -22.12 2.89
N LYS A 70 -27.67 -22.32 2.09
CA LYS A 70 -28.20 -21.33 1.14
C LYS A 70 -28.55 -20.05 1.91
N GLY A 71 -27.71 -19.03 1.77
CA GLY A 71 -27.96 -17.71 2.33
C GLY A 71 -26.96 -16.69 1.81
N ASN A 72 -27.44 -15.70 1.07
CA ASN A 72 -26.81 -14.49 0.54
C ASN A 72 -25.34 -14.29 0.93
N GLY A 73 -24.47 -14.56 -0.05
CA GLY A 73 -23.03 -14.32 0.09
C GLY A 73 -22.75 -12.85 0.35
N ASN A 74 -22.46 -12.52 1.61
CA ASN A 74 -21.75 -11.29 1.97
C ASN A 74 -20.26 -11.53 1.66
N ASP A 75 -19.91 -11.50 0.37
CA ASP A 75 -18.52 -11.33 -0.05
C ASP A 75 -18.03 -10.02 0.57
N LYS A 76 -17.11 -10.11 1.52
CA LYS A 76 -16.44 -8.92 2.04
C LYS A 76 -15.80 -8.22 0.85
N PRO A 77 -16.08 -6.93 0.60
CA PRO A 77 -15.56 -6.24 -0.58
C PRO A 77 -14.05 -6.34 -0.59
N LYS A 78 -13.49 -6.91 -1.66
CA LYS A 78 -12.06 -7.00 -1.88
C LYS A 78 -11.48 -5.59 -1.91
N LYS A 79 -10.44 -5.35 -1.13
CA LYS A 79 -9.71 -4.08 -1.17
C LYS A 79 -8.86 -4.04 -2.42
N LYS A 80 -8.83 -2.89 -3.08
CA LYS A 80 -8.02 -2.64 -4.27
C LYS A 80 -6.88 -1.68 -3.93
N ALA A 81 -5.78 -1.81 -4.65
CA ALA A 81 -4.74 -0.81 -4.64
C ALA A 81 -4.32 -0.48 -6.07
N TYR A 82 -4.37 0.80 -6.42
CA TYR A 82 -3.86 1.30 -7.68
C TYR A 82 -2.47 1.88 -7.50
N ILE A 83 -1.52 1.42 -8.30
CA ILE A 83 -0.12 1.83 -8.26
C ILE A 83 0.21 2.65 -9.49
N LYS A 84 0.57 3.93 -9.28
CA LYS A 84 0.97 4.86 -10.33
C LYS A 84 2.46 5.14 -10.27
N PHE A 85 3.18 4.95 -11.38
CA PHE A 85 4.58 5.33 -11.49
C PHE A 85 4.72 6.73 -12.10
N HIS A 86 4.95 7.74 -11.24
CA HIS A 86 5.14 9.14 -11.63
C HIS A 86 6.64 9.49 -11.59
N LEU A 87 7.37 9.20 -12.69
CA LEU A 87 8.84 9.27 -12.74
C LEU A 87 9.40 10.42 -13.58
N GLU A 88 8.58 11.02 -14.45
CA GLU A 88 9.05 12.00 -15.45
C GLU A 88 9.21 13.41 -14.85
N LYS A 89 8.27 13.84 -14.03
CA LYS A 89 8.19 15.21 -13.49
C LYS A 89 8.17 15.19 -11.96
N MET A 90 8.44 16.34 -11.36
CA MET A 90 8.20 16.52 -9.93
C MET A 90 6.69 16.45 -9.67
N LEU A 91 6.30 15.64 -8.67
CA LEU A 91 4.91 15.50 -8.28
C LEU A 91 4.40 16.83 -7.70
N SER A 92 3.27 17.31 -8.19
CA SER A 92 2.57 18.48 -7.66
C SER A 92 1.20 18.10 -7.11
N THR A 93 0.61 18.98 -6.31
CA THR A 93 -0.76 18.79 -5.79
C THR A 93 -1.79 18.69 -6.91
N GLY A 94 -1.60 19.43 -8.02
CA GLY A 94 -2.45 19.32 -9.21
C GLY A 94 -2.47 17.91 -9.79
N HIS A 95 -1.30 17.26 -9.97
CA HIS A 95 -1.24 15.89 -10.48
C HIS A 95 -1.93 14.88 -9.56
N ILE A 96 -1.88 15.09 -8.22
CA ILE A 96 -2.59 14.23 -7.28
C ILE A 96 -4.10 14.44 -7.40
N ASN A 97 -4.56 15.70 -7.55
CA ASN A 97 -5.97 16.00 -7.71
C ASN A 97 -6.54 15.37 -8.99
N ASP A 98 -5.83 15.52 -10.12
CA ASP A 98 -6.23 14.90 -11.38
C ASP A 98 -6.39 13.38 -11.23
N LEU A 99 -5.39 12.71 -10.60
CA LEU A 99 -5.46 11.26 -10.33
C LEU A 99 -6.60 10.87 -9.38
N VAL A 100 -6.86 11.71 -8.38
CA VAL A 100 -7.96 11.46 -7.43
C VAL A 100 -9.31 11.63 -8.12
N GLU A 101 -9.46 12.64 -8.96
CA GLU A 101 -10.67 12.87 -9.72
C GLU A 101 -10.94 11.73 -10.69
N ASP A 102 -9.91 11.30 -11.44
CA ASP A 102 -10.01 10.20 -12.39
C ASP A 102 -10.36 8.85 -11.72
N LEU A 103 -9.79 8.54 -10.55
CA LEU A 103 -9.90 7.22 -9.93
C LEU A 103 -11.05 7.10 -8.93
N TYR A 104 -11.40 8.18 -8.22
CA TYR A 104 -12.40 8.15 -7.14
C TYR A 104 -13.73 8.84 -7.50
N VAL A 105 -13.75 9.77 -8.46
CA VAL A 105 -14.95 10.56 -8.77
C VAL A 105 -15.51 10.22 -10.14
N LEU A 106 -14.66 10.29 -11.16
CA LEU A 106 -15.04 9.95 -12.51
C LEU A 106 -14.74 8.48 -12.73
N GLY A 107 -15.77 7.64 -12.72
CA GLY A 107 -15.70 6.37 -13.43
C GLY A 107 -15.46 6.71 -14.90
N SER A 108 -14.20 7.00 -15.26
CA SER A 108 -13.89 7.43 -16.61
C SER A 108 -14.15 6.25 -17.55
N GLY A 109 -15.19 6.34 -18.38
CA GLY A 109 -15.43 5.42 -19.52
C GLY A 109 -14.34 5.52 -20.59
N GLY A 110 -13.07 5.69 -20.16
CA GLY A 110 -11.87 5.76 -20.96
C GLY A 110 -10.78 4.82 -20.43
N GLU A 111 -9.83 4.48 -21.29
CA GLU A 111 -8.66 3.70 -20.90
C GLU A 111 -7.84 4.45 -19.83
N ILE A 112 -7.83 3.93 -18.60
CA ILE A 112 -7.04 4.48 -17.52
C ILE A 112 -5.58 4.05 -17.72
N GLY A 113 -4.73 5.02 -18.05
CA GLY A 113 -3.27 4.88 -17.97
C GLY A 113 -2.65 3.72 -18.73
N GLY A 114 -3.22 3.28 -19.86
CA GLY A 114 -2.65 2.19 -20.67
C GLY A 114 -2.90 0.78 -20.14
N LEU A 115 -3.69 0.61 -19.08
CA LEU A 115 -4.02 -0.70 -18.50
C LEU A 115 -5.15 -1.44 -19.22
N GLY A 116 -5.81 -0.82 -20.22
CA GLY A 116 -6.90 -1.46 -20.97
C GLY A 116 -8.11 -1.84 -20.11
N ILE A 117 -8.26 -1.26 -18.92
CA ILE A 117 -9.40 -1.49 -18.03
C ILE A 117 -10.55 -0.61 -18.53
N SER A 118 -11.48 -1.21 -19.26
CA SER A 118 -12.75 -0.57 -19.59
C SER A 118 -13.66 -0.65 -18.37
N THR A 119 -13.79 0.47 -17.65
CA THR A 119 -14.84 0.61 -16.62
C THR A 119 -16.13 1.07 -17.26
N ASN A 120 -17.26 0.50 -16.86
CA ASN A 120 -18.57 1.04 -17.22
C ASN A 120 -18.67 2.48 -16.69
N ALA A 121 -19.29 3.37 -17.42
CA ALA A 121 -19.33 4.82 -17.18
C ALA A 121 -19.86 5.26 -15.78
N ASN A 122 -20.27 4.33 -14.93
CA ASN A 122 -20.82 4.58 -13.59
C ASN A 122 -20.04 3.93 -12.43
N ASP A 123 -18.95 3.17 -12.70
CA ASP A 123 -18.19 2.50 -11.64
C ASP A 123 -16.90 3.26 -11.35
N THR A 124 -16.76 3.79 -10.14
CA THR A 124 -15.50 4.32 -9.64
C THR A 124 -14.48 3.19 -9.51
N VAL A 125 -13.23 3.44 -9.92
CA VAL A 125 -12.14 2.43 -9.88
C VAL A 125 -11.74 2.12 -8.44
N LEU A 126 -11.68 3.15 -7.59
CA LEU A 126 -11.30 3.07 -6.19
C LEU A 126 -12.40 3.59 -5.27
N THR A 127 -12.53 2.94 -4.11
CA THR A 127 -13.42 3.33 -3.01
C THR A 127 -12.60 3.86 -1.82
N GLU A 128 -13.26 4.38 -0.77
CA GLU A 128 -12.59 4.86 0.44
C GLU A 128 -11.74 3.78 1.16
N LYS A 129 -12.07 2.50 0.95
CA LYS A 129 -11.34 1.36 1.55
C LYS A 129 -10.09 0.99 0.77
N ASP A 130 -9.97 1.50 -0.46
CA ASP A 130 -8.88 1.18 -1.36
C ASP A 130 -7.68 2.12 -1.12
N ALA A 131 -6.57 1.84 -1.79
CA ALA A 131 -5.35 2.60 -1.65
C ALA A 131 -4.85 3.09 -3.02
N LEU A 132 -4.39 4.35 -3.07
CA LEU A 132 -3.64 4.88 -4.19
C LEU A 132 -2.16 4.97 -3.79
N ILE A 133 -1.30 4.21 -4.46
CA ILE A 133 0.15 4.22 -4.24
C ILE A 133 0.82 4.95 -5.39
N ILE A 134 1.51 6.06 -5.10
CA ILE A 134 2.23 6.81 -6.13
C ILE A 134 3.73 6.63 -5.91
N VAL A 135 4.40 6.06 -6.91
CA VAL A 135 5.85 5.88 -6.89
C VAL A 135 6.51 7.08 -7.58
N THR A 136 7.31 7.82 -6.82
CA THR A 136 8.02 9.02 -7.28
C THR A 136 9.52 8.77 -7.45
N LYS A 137 10.17 9.60 -8.26
CA LYS A 137 11.63 9.51 -8.45
C LYS A 137 12.38 9.89 -7.17
N GLN A 138 11.92 10.89 -6.45
CA GLN A 138 12.51 11.43 -5.21
C GLN A 138 11.46 11.52 -4.12
N GLU A 139 11.93 11.58 -2.87
CA GLU A 139 11.05 11.74 -1.72
C GLU A 139 10.44 13.15 -1.67
N VAL A 140 9.13 13.24 -1.49
CA VAL A 140 8.37 14.50 -1.45
C VAL A 140 7.72 14.67 -0.08
N LYS A 141 8.47 15.26 0.87
CA LYS A 141 7.97 15.50 2.25
C LYS A 141 7.01 16.68 2.36
N THR A 142 7.09 17.64 1.43
CA THR A 142 6.27 18.85 1.45
C THR A 142 4.77 18.60 1.27
N MET A 143 4.40 17.41 0.79
CA MET A 143 3.00 17.05 0.53
C MET A 143 2.29 16.37 1.70
N ASN A 144 2.97 16.12 2.82
CA ASN A 144 2.38 15.37 3.93
C ASN A 144 1.10 16.03 4.47
N GLN A 145 1.08 17.36 4.61
CA GLN A 145 -0.12 18.08 5.07
C GLN A 145 -1.28 17.92 4.11
N TYR A 146 -1.00 17.99 2.81
CA TYR A 146 -2.01 17.81 1.78
C TYR A 146 -2.57 16.36 1.76
N LEU A 147 -1.71 15.37 1.90
CA LEU A 147 -2.12 13.97 2.01
C LEU A 147 -2.98 13.70 3.26
N ASN A 148 -2.72 14.39 4.36
CA ASN A 148 -3.56 14.33 5.55
C ASN A 148 -4.97 14.90 5.29
N GLN A 149 -5.08 16.00 4.55
CA GLN A 149 -6.38 16.56 4.17
C GLN A 149 -7.15 15.59 3.27
N LEU A 150 -6.50 14.94 2.29
CA LEU A 150 -7.13 13.94 1.44
C LEU A 150 -7.57 12.70 2.23
N PHE A 151 -6.80 12.31 3.24
CA PHE A 151 -7.19 11.19 4.12
C PHE A 151 -8.46 11.52 4.92
N LEU A 152 -8.63 12.75 5.42
CA LEU A 152 -9.85 13.19 6.08
C LEU A 152 -11.07 13.18 5.15
N GLN A 153 -10.85 13.27 3.83
CA GLN A 153 -11.88 13.12 2.80
C GLN A 153 -12.13 11.65 2.40
N GLY A 154 -11.59 10.69 3.14
CA GLY A 154 -11.74 9.25 2.86
C GLY A 154 -10.79 8.71 1.78
N ARG A 155 -9.77 9.45 1.35
CA ARG A 155 -8.86 9.05 0.28
C ARG A 155 -7.49 8.67 0.83
N PHE A 156 -7.17 7.38 0.80
CA PHE A 156 -5.90 6.88 1.32
C PHE A 156 -4.83 6.84 0.22
N ILE A 157 -3.88 7.77 0.30
CA ILE A 157 -2.79 7.92 -0.67
C ILE A 157 -1.45 7.70 0.03
N VAL A 158 -0.60 6.88 -0.58
CA VAL A 158 0.75 6.54 -0.12
C VAL A 158 1.77 7.01 -1.17
N LEU A 159 2.76 7.79 -0.75
CA LEU A 159 3.88 8.19 -1.60
C LEU A 159 5.11 7.35 -1.26
N LEU A 160 5.65 6.66 -2.26
CA LEU A 160 6.90 5.90 -2.15
C LEU A 160 7.92 6.46 -3.14
N SER A 161 9.17 6.64 -2.71
CA SER A 161 10.24 7.02 -3.63
C SER A 161 10.97 5.80 -4.16
N LEU A 162 11.54 5.91 -5.37
CA LEU A 162 12.40 4.87 -5.94
C LEU A 162 13.58 4.52 -5.01
N ASP A 163 14.09 5.49 -4.25
CA ASP A 163 15.21 5.27 -3.33
C ASP A 163 14.83 4.36 -2.16
N ARG A 164 13.62 4.54 -1.62
CA ARG A 164 13.09 3.68 -0.55
C ARG A 164 12.79 2.26 -1.01
N LEU A 165 12.46 2.09 -2.29
CA LEU A 165 12.12 0.80 -2.88
C LEU A 165 13.35 0.02 -3.40
N GLN A 166 14.59 0.48 -3.19
CA GLN A 166 15.79 -0.26 -3.63
C GLN A 166 16.03 -1.53 -2.82
N PHE A 167 15.50 -1.64 -1.63
CA PHE A 167 15.51 -2.85 -0.81
C PHE A 167 14.19 -2.98 -0.04
N ASN A 168 13.86 -4.21 0.36
CA ASN A 168 12.69 -4.44 1.20
C ASN A 168 13.04 -4.18 2.66
N ILE A 169 12.47 -3.10 3.23
CA ILE A 169 12.75 -2.68 4.60
C ILE A 169 12.30 -3.71 5.64
N LEU A 170 11.27 -4.52 5.34
CA LEU A 170 10.76 -5.55 6.25
C LEU A 170 11.75 -6.69 6.45
N ASN A 171 12.68 -6.89 5.51
CA ASN A 171 13.74 -7.90 5.60
C ASN A 171 15.01 -7.39 6.26
N HIS A 172 15.02 -6.13 6.72
CA HIS A 172 16.21 -5.54 7.31
C HIS A 172 16.42 -6.07 8.73
N GLN A 173 17.66 -6.47 9.07
CA GLN A 173 18.04 -7.09 10.34
C GLN A 173 17.57 -6.33 11.60
N TYR A 174 17.54 -5.01 11.57
CA TYR A 174 17.15 -4.17 12.71
C TYR A 174 15.66 -3.81 12.73
N VAL A 175 14.90 -4.23 11.74
CA VAL A 175 13.46 -4.01 11.69
C VAL A 175 12.76 -5.25 12.27
N PRO A 176 12.18 -5.13 13.47
CA PRO A 176 11.43 -6.24 14.06
C PRO A 176 10.14 -6.49 13.26
N PRO A 177 9.55 -7.68 13.35
CA PRO A 177 8.25 -7.96 12.76
C PRO A 177 7.17 -7.00 13.25
N HIS A 178 6.46 -6.38 12.30
CA HIS A 178 5.31 -5.51 12.55
C HIS A 178 4.07 -6.15 11.96
N THR A 179 3.00 -6.27 12.75
CA THR A 179 1.72 -6.84 12.33
C THR A 179 0.61 -5.88 12.69
N ILE A 180 -0.24 -5.52 11.73
CA ILE A 180 -1.45 -4.72 11.99
C ILE A 180 -2.46 -5.63 12.66
N LEU A 181 -3.00 -5.19 13.81
CA LEU A 181 -4.00 -5.94 14.55
C LEU A 181 -5.36 -5.89 13.85
N SER A 182 -6.04 -7.02 13.84
CA SER A 182 -7.46 -7.06 13.51
C SER A 182 -8.31 -6.39 14.62
N SER A 183 -9.58 -6.12 14.33
CA SER A 183 -10.49 -5.54 15.33
C SER A 183 -10.61 -6.41 16.58
N GLU A 184 -10.67 -7.73 16.39
CA GLU A 184 -10.79 -8.71 17.49
C GLU A 184 -9.51 -8.74 18.35
N GLU A 185 -8.33 -8.83 17.71
CA GLU A 185 -7.03 -8.81 18.39
C GLU A 185 -6.78 -7.50 19.13
N LEU A 186 -7.26 -6.38 18.58
CA LEU A 186 -7.17 -5.07 19.20
C LEU A 186 -8.00 -5.03 20.50
N ASP A 187 -9.24 -5.52 20.45
CA ASP A 187 -10.12 -5.57 21.63
C ASP A 187 -9.54 -6.48 22.72
N GLU A 188 -8.97 -7.61 22.36
CA GLU A 188 -8.28 -8.50 23.29
C GLU A 188 -7.05 -7.82 23.92
N MET A 189 -6.26 -7.13 23.13
CA MET A 189 -5.09 -6.38 23.61
C MET A 189 -5.50 -5.28 24.57
N MET A 190 -6.52 -4.47 24.24
CA MET A 190 -7.02 -3.39 25.09
C MET A 190 -7.52 -3.92 26.42
N LYS A 191 -8.26 -5.02 26.43
CA LYS A 191 -8.72 -5.71 27.67
C LYS A 191 -7.55 -6.23 28.49
N LYS A 192 -6.57 -6.91 27.84
CA LYS A 192 -5.40 -7.51 28.49
C LYS A 192 -4.54 -6.48 29.22
N TYR A 193 -4.35 -5.31 28.62
CA TYR A 193 -3.50 -4.24 29.17
C TYR A 193 -4.30 -3.13 29.87
N ASN A 194 -5.62 -3.29 30.01
CA ASN A 194 -6.52 -2.31 30.60
C ASN A 194 -6.39 -0.92 29.96
N VAL A 195 -6.27 -0.88 28.63
CA VAL A 195 -6.19 0.34 27.82
C VAL A 195 -7.62 0.80 27.53
N ALA A 196 -7.98 2.00 27.96
CA ALA A 196 -9.33 2.53 27.76
C ALA A 196 -9.49 3.16 26.36
N ASP A 197 -8.43 3.77 25.82
CA ASP A 197 -8.46 4.43 24.51
C ASP A 197 -7.12 4.26 23.79
N LYS A 198 -7.17 4.20 22.47
CA LYS A 198 -5.99 4.08 21.59
C LYS A 198 -4.97 5.22 21.80
N SER A 199 -5.40 6.40 22.20
CA SER A 199 -4.53 7.55 22.51
C SER A 199 -3.54 7.30 23.66
N GLN A 200 -3.76 6.26 24.48
CA GLN A 200 -2.82 5.84 25.52
C GLN A 200 -1.62 5.03 24.98
N LEU A 201 -1.71 4.57 23.73
CA LEU A 201 -0.63 3.84 23.09
C LEU A 201 0.40 4.81 22.50
N PRO A 202 1.69 4.43 22.48
CA PRO A 202 2.71 5.20 21.77
C PRO A 202 2.41 5.37 20.29
N ASP A 203 2.73 6.54 19.74
CA ASP A 203 2.45 6.88 18.35
C ASP A 203 3.49 6.28 17.38
N ILE A 204 3.04 5.97 16.17
CA ILE A 204 3.87 5.77 14.99
C ILE A 204 3.33 6.65 13.87
N SER A 205 4.20 7.41 13.20
CA SER A 205 3.77 8.24 12.08
C SER A 205 3.37 7.38 10.88
N ARG A 206 2.28 7.75 10.17
CA ARG A 206 1.90 7.13 8.90
C ARG A 206 3.00 7.23 7.83
N TYR A 207 3.94 8.17 7.98
CA TYR A 207 5.06 8.39 7.06
C TYR A 207 6.33 7.63 7.48
N ASP A 208 6.27 6.88 8.57
CA ASP A 208 7.36 5.97 8.95
C ASP A 208 7.60 4.95 7.83
N PRO A 209 8.86 4.66 7.46
CA PRO A 209 9.17 3.72 6.40
C PRO A 209 8.54 2.34 6.57
N VAL A 210 8.43 1.85 7.81
CA VAL A 210 7.83 0.54 8.10
C VAL A 210 6.31 0.63 8.03
N ALA A 211 5.70 1.70 8.57
CA ALA A 211 4.26 1.93 8.48
C ALA A 211 3.80 2.01 7.01
N LEU A 212 4.56 2.71 6.16
CA LEU A 212 4.30 2.75 4.71
C LEU A 212 4.45 1.38 4.06
N ALA A 213 5.48 0.59 4.47
CA ALA A 213 5.74 -0.73 3.90
C ALA A 213 4.64 -1.76 4.23
N ILE A 214 4.03 -1.68 5.41
CA ILE A 214 2.91 -2.56 5.80
C ILE A 214 1.53 -2.00 5.43
N GLY A 215 1.46 -0.80 4.82
CA GLY A 215 0.20 -0.17 4.40
C GLY A 215 -0.68 0.30 5.56
N MET A 216 -0.07 0.73 6.66
CA MET A 216 -0.76 1.15 7.88
C MET A 216 -1.54 2.45 7.67
N ARG A 217 -2.77 2.49 8.14
CA ARG A 217 -3.65 3.67 8.06
C ARG A 217 -3.70 4.40 9.41
N PRO A 218 -3.90 5.72 9.44
CA PRO A 218 -4.18 6.43 10.70
C PRO A 218 -5.34 5.78 11.46
N GLY A 219 -5.11 5.53 12.75
CA GLY A 219 -6.05 4.81 13.63
C GLY A 219 -5.83 3.30 13.71
N ASP A 220 -5.01 2.70 12.85
CA ASP A 220 -4.58 1.31 13.00
C ASP A 220 -3.59 1.16 14.16
N VAL A 221 -3.60 0.00 14.78
CA VAL A 221 -2.64 -0.37 15.82
C VAL A 221 -1.77 -1.50 15.30
N CYS A 222 -0.45 -1.37 15.43
CA CYS A 222 0.48 -2.44 15.11
C CYS A 222 1.10 -3.05 16.36
N LYS A 223 1.28 -4.37 16.30
CA LYS A 223 2.08 -5.18 17.21
C LYS A 223 3.49 -5.28 16.67
N ILE A 224 4.48 -5.05 17.52
CA ILE A 224 5.90 -5.09 17.20
C ILE A 224 6.58 -6.08 18.13
N ASP A 225 7.11 -7.17 17.60
CA ASP A 225 7.81 -8.19 18.37
C ASP A 225 9.33 -7.96 18.23
N ARG A 226 9.93 -7.38 19.26
CA ARG A 226 11.37 -7.05 19.26
C ARG A 226 12.16 -7.86 20.28
N PRO A 227 13.44 -8.16 20.00
CA PRO A 227 14.33 -8.74 20.99
C PRO A 227 14.54 -7.80 22.18
N SER A 228 14.58 -8.32 23.37
CA SER A 228 14.82 -7.59 24.63
C SER A 228 15.99 -8.16 25.38
N LYS A 229 16.80 -7.30 25.99
CA LYS A 229 17.95 -7.73 26.79
C LYS A 229 17.55 -8.45 28.08
N SER A 230 16.39 -8.15 28.62
CA SER A 230 15.89 -8.71 29.90
C SER A 230 14.86 -9.80 29.73
N ALA A 231 14.07 -9.81 28.65
CA ALA A 231 12.92 -10.69 28.46
C ALA A 231 13.00 -11.55 27.18
N ILE A 232 14.17 -11.64 26.54
CA ILE A 232 14.41 -12.31 25.27
C ILE A 232 13.57 -11.71 24.14
N HIS A 233 12.25 -11.72 24.27
CA HIS A 233 11.29 -11.06 23.38
C HIS A 233 10.39 -10.12 24.18
N SER A 234 10.09 -8.96 23.58
CA SER A 234 9.17 -7.98 24.15
C SER A 234 8.23 -7.47 23.07
N THR A 235 6.94 -7.54 23.36
CA THR A 235 5.89 -7.07 22.46
C THR A 235 5.58 -5.61 22.75
N TYR A 236 5.56 -4.79 21.70
CA TYR A 236 5.17 -3.38 21.74
C TYR A 236 3.95 -3.15 20.87
N TYR A 237 3.15 -2.17 21.24
CA TYR A 237 2.00 -1.72 20.48
C TYR A 237 2.16 -0.24 20.16
N ARG A 238 1.84 0.16 18.94
CA ARG A 238 1.84 1.56 18.51
C ARG A 238 0.60 1.85 17.69
N VAL A 239 0.02 3.04 17.90
CA VAL A 239 -1.09 3.55 17.09
C VAL A 239 -0.56 4.43 15.98
N CYS A 240 -1.10 4.26 14.76
CA CYS A 240 -0.74 5.10 13.63
C CYS A 240 -1.41 6.46 13.75
N VAL A 241 -0.61 7.52 13.67
CA VAL A 241 -1.06 8.91 13.65
C VAL A 241 -0.72 9.59 12.32
N GLN A 242 -1.40 10.70 12.04
CA GLN A 242 -1.21 11.50 10.82
C GLN A 242 0.14 12.21 10.78
#